data_c352bf7a90d48143067b546a17930771
#
_entry.id   c352bf7a90d48143067b546a17930771
#
_cell.length_a   1.000
_cell.length_b   1.000
_cell.length_c   1.000
_cell.angle_alpha   90.00
_cell.angle_beta   90.00
_cell.angle_gamma   90.00
#
_symmetry.space_group_name_H-M   'P 1'
#
loop_
_entity.id
_entity.type
_entity.pdbx_description
1 polymer ?
#
loop_
_entity_poly.entity_id
_entity_poly.type
_entity_poly.pdbx_seq_one_letter_code
_entity_poly.pdbx_strand_id
1 'polypeptide(L)'
;MFKKILKWTGIVLGGLIAVLLIANAVFVWRSRVALERRLQAIRDAGEPIAIADLARRPIPPEDNAATYLERARQDFVAIEKALAALSERESYQRGQLDTAEITTLEEVLDAHADAVRLAEQAAACPHYDPQLDYSLSASKFTAAWIEHATPIRSAVRLLNQRTMILLAQGKCDEAAGCARAMLRLARHADQQPVLVGYLVAWMS
;
A
#
# COMPACT_ATOMS: atom_id res chain seq x y z
N MET A 1 31.06 22.72 59.14
CA MET A 1 29.61 22.62 58.79
C MET A 1 29.37 22.12 57.36
N PHE A 2 30.04 22.66 56.36
CA PHE A 2 29.86 22.35 54.91
C PHE A 2 29.98 20.87 54.54
N LYS A 3 30.97 20.13 55.09
CA LYS A 3 31.14 18.69 54.79
C LYS A 3 29.99 17.81 55.30
N LYS A 4 29.28 18.18 56.36
CA LYS A 4 28.13 17.43 56.86
C LYS A 4 26.92 17.65 55.99
N ILE A 5 26.69 18.89 55.53
CA ILE A 5 25.58 19.23 54.64
C ILE A 5 25.75 18.51 53.28
N LEU A 6 26.93 18.51 52.69
CA LEU A 6 27.24 17.84 51.45
C LEU A 6 27.00 16.30 51.51
N LYS A 7 27.36 15.71 52.67
CA LYS A 7 27.14 14.28 52.89
C LYS A 7 25.65 13.90 53.01
N TRP A 8 24.83 14.73 53.67
CA TRP A 8 23.41 14.56 53.79
C TRP A 8 22.68 14.77 52.46
N THR A 9 23.07 15.78 51.67
CA THR A 9 22.53 16.03 50.32
C THR A 9 22.83 14.85 49.38
N GLY A 10 24.04 14.27 49.46
CA GLY A 10 24.38 13.08 48.66
C GLY A 10 23.53 11.84 49.00
N ILE A 11 23.26 11.64 50.33
CA ILE A 11 22.40 10.51 50.77
C ILE A 11 20.95 10.70 50.33
N VAL A 12 20.41 11.91 50.46
CA VAL A 12 19.02 12.20 50.00
C VAL A 12 18.89 12.08 48.50
N LEU A 13 19.86 12.61 47.73
CA LEU A 13 19.83 12.47 46.27
C LEU A 13 20.00 11.02 45.82
N GLY A 14 20.89 10.27 46.42
CA GLY A 14 21.05 8.83 46.17
C GLY A 14 19.78 8.03 46.52
N GLY A 15 19.12 8.34 47.62
CA GLY A 15 17.83 7.75 47.99
C GLY A 15 16.72 8.07 46.97
N LEU A 16 16.65 9.34 46.48
CA LEU A 16 15.68 9.73 45.49
C LEU A 16 15.90 9.01 44.17
N ILE A 17 17.16 8.90 43.71
CA ILE A 17 17.51 8.16 42.50
C ILE A 17 17.11 6.66 42.65
N ALA A 18 17.42 6.07 43.78
CA ALA A 18 17.06 4.66 44.03
C ALA A 18 15.53 4.44 43.96
N VAL A 19 14.74 5.34 44.55
CA VAL A 19 13.27 5.28 44.49
C VAL A 19 12.77 5.42 43.06
N LEU A 20 13.33 6.33 42.30
CA LEU A 20 12.96 6.52 40.88
C LEU A 20 13.28 5.28 40.05
N LEU A 21 14.44 4.67 40.23
CA LEU A 21 14.83 3.44 39.55
C LEU A 21 13.90 2.26 39.91
N ILE A 22 13.54 2.11 41.16
CA ILE A 22 12.59 1.08 41.61
C ILE A 22 11.20 1.34 41.01
N ALA A 23 10.73 2.58 41.07
CA ALA A 23 9.43 2.95 40.48
C ALA A 23 9.39 2.65 38.98
N ASN A 24 10.46 3.03 38.25
CA ASN A 24 10.59 2.73 36.82
C ASN A 24 10.62 1.22 36.55
N ALA A 25 11.39 0.46 37.31
CA ALA A 25 11.45 -1.00 37.18
C ALA A 25 10.08 -1.66 37.40
N VAL A 26 9.35 -1.23 38.44
CA VAL A 26 7.99 -1.72 38.73
C VAL A 26 7.03 -1.33 37.62
N PHE A 27 7.11 -0.10 37.09
CA PHE A 27 6.29 0.35 35.98
C PHE A 27 6.53 -0.47 34.70
N VAL A 28 7.80 -0.67 34.34
CA VAL A 28 8.19 -1.48 33.17
C VAL A 28 7.72 -2.92 33.31
N TRP A 29 7.90 -3.51 34.51
CA TRP A 29 7.44 -4.87 34.77
C TRP A 29 5.91 -5.02 34.67
N ARG A 30 5.16 -4.11 35.30
CA ARG A 30 3.68 -4.12 35.19
C ARG A 30 3.20 -3.91 33.76
N SER A 31 3.83 -3.01 33.01
CA SER A 31 3.51 -2.76 31.62
C SER A 31 3.75 -4.00 30.75
N ARG A 32 4.87 -4.72 30.96
CA ARG A 32 5.15 -5.99 30.26
C ARG A 32 4.10 -7.05 30.55
N VAL A 33 3.78 -7.27 31.83
CA VAL A 33 2.76 -8.25 32.22
C VAL A 33 1.38 -7.90 31.63
N ALA A 34 1.01 -6.62 31.64
CA ALA A 34 -0.25 -6.18 31.04
C ALA A 34 -0.27 -6.37 29.52
N LEU A 35 0.85 -6.09 28.84
CA LEU A 35 1.01 -6.33 27.40
C LEU A 35 0.91 -7.83 27.07
N GLU A 36 1.66 -8.67 27.80
CA GLU A 36 1.63 -10.12 27.58
C GLU A 36 0.23 -10.72 27.75
N ARG A 37 -0.52 -10.27 28.76
CA ARG A 37 -1.92 -10.70 28.95
C ARG A 37 -2.80 -10.30 27.78
N ARG A 38 -2.64 -9.08 27.23
CA ARG A 38 -3.40 -8.63 26.08
C ARG A 38 -3.03 -9.41 24.82
N LEU A 39 -1.74 -9.63 24.58
CA LEU A 39 -1.26 -10.44 23.48
C LEU A 39 -1.75 -11.88 23.58
N GLN A 40 -1.79 -12.44 24.80
CA GLN A 40 -2.35 -13.78 24.99
C GLN A 40 -3.84 -13.83 24.68
N ALA A 41 -4.63 -12.84 25.13
CA ALA A 41 -6.05 -12.77 24.83
C ALA A 41 -6.32 -12.66 23.30
N ILE A 42 -5.50 -11.89 22.56
CA ILE A 42 -5.58 -11.78 21.10
C ILE A 42 -5.25 -13.13 20.46
N ARG A 43 -4.19 -13.82 20.97
CA ARG A 43 -3.80 -15.15 20.50
C ARG A 43 -4.87 -16.20 20.74
N ASP A 44 -5.50 -16.16 21.91
CA ASP A 44 -6.58 -17.08 22.27
C ASP A 44 -7.85 -16.83 21.42
N ALA A 45 -8.04 -15.58 20.93
CA ALA A 45 -9.07 -15.24 19.97
C ALA A 45 -8.73 -15.66 18.51
N GLY A 46 -7.53 -16.22 18.28
CA GLY A 46 -7.08 -16.61 16.93
C GLY A 46 -6.72 -15.42 16.01
N GLU A 47 -6.56 -14.24 16.58
CA GLU A 47 -6.17 -13.04 15.82
C GLU A 47 -4.66 -12.95 15.60
N PRO A 48 -4.19 -12.42 14.47
CA PRO A 48 -2.77 -12.28 14.19
C PRO A 48 -2.10 -11.28 15.13
N ILE A 49 -0.94 -11.65 15.68
CA ILE A 49 -0.14 -10.79 16.56
C ILE A 49 1.13 -10.30 15.87
N ALA A 50 1.70 -11.11 15.00
CA ALA A 50 2.89 -10.78 14.24
C ALA A 50 2.56 -10.66 12.76
N ILE A 51 3.39 -9.93 12.01
CA ILE A 51 3.27 -9.82 10.55
C ILE A 51 3.33 -11.22 9.91
N ALA A 52 4.16 -12.12 10.46
CA ALA A 52 4.25 -13.50 9.99
C ALA A 52 2.93 -14.28 10.05
N ASP A 53 2.05 -13.95 10.99
CA ASP A 53 0.73 -14.60 11.14
C ASP A 53 -0.24 -14.20 10.01
N LEU A 54 0.07 -13.14 9.28
CA LEU A 54 -0.69 -12.66 8.12
C LEU A 54 -0.33 -13.38 6.82
N ALA A 55 0.68 -14.26 6.84
CA ALA A 55 1.14 -14.97 5.66
C ALA A 55 0.00 -15.84 5.10
N ARG A 56 -0.32 -15.64 3.82
CA ARG A 56 -1.36 -16.38 3.11
C ARG A 56 -0.79 -17.64 2.47
N ARG A 57 -1.66 -18.58 2.14
CA ARG A 57 -1.28 -19.72 1.31
C ARG A 57 -0.93 -19.23 -0.10
N PRO A 58 0.08 -19.82 -0.76
CA PRO A 58 0.43 -19.46 -2.13
C PRO A 58 -0.79 -19.56 -3.05
N ILE A 59 -0.98 -18.55 -3.88
CA ILE A 59 -2.06 -18.46 -4.87
C ILE A 59 -1.49 -18.87 -6.22
N PRO A 60 -2.20 -19.69 -7.03
CA PRO A 60 -1.78 -20.01 -8.39
C PRO A 60 -1.54 -18.75 -9.22
N PRO A 61 -0.47 -18.69 -10.04
CA PRO A 61 -0.12 -17.48 -10.80
C PRO A 61 -1.25 -16.98 -11.71
N GLU A 62 -2.05 -17.88 -12.26
CA GLU A 62 -3.20 -17.58 -13.14
C GLU A 62 -4.36 -16.90 -12.41
N ASP A 63 -4.52 -17.14 -11.11
CA ASP A 63 -5.56 -16.54 -10.26
C ASP A 63 -5.07 -15.31 -9.50
N ASN A 64 -3.81 -14.94 -9.68
CA ASN A 64 -3.15 -13.88 -8.94
C ASN A 64 -2.95 -12.62 -9.80
N ALA A 65 -3.69 -11.55 -9.51
CA ALA A 65 -3.56 -10.28 -10.20
C ALA A 65 -2.13 -9.71 -10.18
N ALA A 66 -1.36 -9.94 -9.09
CA ALA A 66 0.01 -9.46 -8.97
C ALA A 66 0.92 -10.00 -10.09
N THR A 67 0.69 -11.24 -10.55
CA THR A 67 1.46 -11.84 -11.65
C THR A 67 1.34 -11.04 -12.95
N TYR A 68 0.13 -10.62 -13.29
CA TYR A 68 -0.13 -9.86 -14.51
C TYR A 68 0.38 -8.42 -14.40
N LEU A 69 0.17 -7.80 -13.24
CA LEU A 69 0.65 -6.42 -12.98
C LEU A 69 2.17 -6.33 -12.99
N GLU A 70 2.86 -7.33 -12.46
CA GLU A 70 4.32 -7.37 -12.48
C GLU A 70 4.87 -7.51 -13.90
N ARG A 71 4.24 -8.32 -14.75
CA ARG A 71 4.59 -8.45 -16.16
C ARG A 71 4.41 -7.14 -16.94
N ALA A 72 3.42 -6.32 -16.58
CA ALA A 72 3.17 -5.02 -17.19
C ALA A 72 4.01 -3.87 -16.60
N ARG A 73 4.81 -4.10 -15.55
CA ARG A 73 5.52 -3.07 -14.80
C ARG A 73 6.39 -2.17 -15.66
N GLN A 74 7.13 -2.73 -16.60
CA GLN A 74 8.01 -1.96 -17.48
C GLN A 74 7.22 -1.07 -18.44
N ASP A 75 6.12 -1.60 -18.98
CA ASP A 75 5.23 -0.82 -19.86
C ASP A 75 4.54 0.31 -19.09
N PHE A 76 4.11 0.09 -17.84
CA PHE A 76 3.56 1.17 -17.01
C PHE A 76 4.54 2.32 -16.85
N VAL A 77 5.82 2.03 -16.56
CA VAL A 77 6.87 3.07 -16.45
C VAL A 77 7.07 3.79 -17.78
N ALA A 78 7.07 3.07 -18.91
CA ALA A 78 7.21 3.66 -20.23
C ALA A 78 6.03 4.58 -20.58
N ILE A 79 4.79 4.15 -20.32
CA ILE A 79 3.58 4.93 -20.51
C ILE A 79 3.58 6.20 -19.64
N GLU A 80 3.88 6.07 -18.35
CA GLU A 80 3.95 7.22 -17.43
C GLU A 80 4.98 8.26 -17.92
N LYS A 81 6.14 7.80 -18.38
CA LYS A 81 7.17 8.67 -18.96
C LYS A 81 6.71 9.35 -20.27
N ALA A 82 6.06 8.59 -21.16
CA ALA A 82 5.55 9.14 -22.43
C ALA A 82 4.46 10.17 -22.21
N LEU A 83 3.62 10.00 -21.20
CA LEU A 83 2.50 10.87 -20.88
C LEU A 83 2.82 11.94 -19.82
N ALA A 84 4.06 12.06 -19.35
CA ALA A 84 4.42 13.00 -18.28
C ALA A 84 4.02 14.44 -18.60
N ALA A 85 4.36 14.93 -19.79
CA ALA A 85 4.03 16.30 -20.21
C ALA A 85 2.51 16.53 -20.39
N LEU A 86 1.76 15.49 -20.79
CA LEU A 86 0.30 15.56 -20.91
C LEU A 86 -0.36 15.56 -19.52
N SER A 87 0.13 14.75 -18.60
CA SER A 87 -0.43 14.62 -17.25
C SER A 87 -0.32 15.89 -16.40
N GLU A 88 0.59 16.79 -16.72
CA GLU A 88 0.75 18.11 -16.08
C GLU A 88 -0.27 19.15 -16.56
N ARG A 89 -0.96 18.89 -17.66
CA ARG A 89 -1.95 19.81 -18.21
C ARG A 89 -3.23 19.81 -17.40
N GLU A 90 -3.82 20.99 -17.24
CA GLU A 90 -5.08 21.16 -16.50
C GLU A 90 -6.25 20.46 -17.21
N SER A 91 -6.26 20.43 -18.55
CA SER A 91 -7.22 19.69 -19.37
C SER A 91 -7.24 18.20 -19.03
N TYR A 92 -6.06 17.60 -18.90
CA TYR A 92 -5.91 16.20 -18.51
C TYR A 92 -6.43 15.94 -17.10
N GLN A 93 -6.05 16.78 -16.15
CA GLN A 93 -6.47 16.63 -14.74
C GLN A 93 -7.98 16.78 -14.55
N ARG A 94 -8.63 17.58 -15.40
CA ARG A 94 -10.08 17.76 -15.42
C ARG A 94 -10.82 16.74 -16.29
N GLY A 95 -10.12 15.88 -17.02
CA GLY A 95 -10.72 14.95 -17.97
C GLY A 95 -11.36 15.63 -19.18
N GLN A 96 -10.90 16.85 -19.54
CA GLN A 96 -11.41 17.68 -20.63
C GLN A 96 -10.35 17.79 -21.75
N LEU A 97 -9.99 16.64 -22.31
CA LEU A 97 -8.97 16.54 -23.33
C LEU A 97 -9.48 17.05 -24.69
N ASP A 98 -8.61 17.73 -25.42
CA ASP A 98 -8.85 18.07 -26.81
C ASP A 98 -8.53 16.87 -27.74
N THR A 99 -8.83 17.04 -29.04
CA THR A 99 -8.64 15.95 -30.02
C THR A 99 -7.16 15.57 -30.17
N ALA A 100 -6.22 16.51 -30.08
CA ALA A 100 -4.79 16.21 -30.20
C ALA A 100 -4.27 15.46 -28.98
N GLU A 101 -4.75 15.82 -27.79
CA GLU A 101 -4.44 15.13 -26.54
C GLU A 101 -5.00 13.69 -26.53
N ILE A 102 -6.21 13.49 -27.03
CA ILE A 102 -6.82 12.16 -27.20
C ILE A 102 -5.97 11.31 -28.17
N THR A 103 -5.59 11.87 -29.34
CA THR A 103 -4.75 11.17 -30.30
C THR A 103 -3.41 10.77 -29.68
N THR A 104 -2.78 11.65 -28.90
CA THR A 104 -1.54 11.32 -28.17
C THR A 104 -1.73 10.17 -27.20
N LEU A 105 -2.84 10.15 -26.45
CA LEU A 105 -3.17 9.04 -25.57
C LEU A 105 -3.36 7.72 -26.34
N GLU A 106 -4.10 7.75 -27.45
CA GLU A 106 -4.34 6.59 -28.32
C GLU A 106 -3.02 6.00 -28.82
N GLU A 107 -2.15 6.82 -29.40
CA GLU A 107 -0.84 6.38 -29.91
C GLU A 107 0.01 5.70 -28.82
N VAL A 108 0.05 6.27 -27.63
CA VAL A 108 0.81 5.69 -26.52
C VAL A 108 0.18 4.38 -26.01
N LEU A 109 -1.15 4.32 -25.87
CA LEU A 109 -1.82 3.11 -25.40
C LEU A 109 -1.76 1.98 -26.45
N ASP A 110 -1.86 2.30 -27.74
CA ASP A 110 -1.72 1.32 -28.83
C ASP A 110 -0.31 0.74 -28.88
N ALA A 111 0.71 1.57 -28.68
CA ALA A 111 2.10 1.10 -28.58
C ALA A 111 2.33 0.15 -27.40
N HIS A 112 1.48 0.21 -26.37
CA HIS A 112 1.53 -0.61 -25.15
C HIS A 112 0.23 -1.42 -24.93
N ALA A 113 -0.40 -1.90 -26.01
CA ALA A 113 -1.67 -2.63 -25.92
C ALA A 113 -1.63 -3.87 -25.01
N ASP A 114 -0.46 -4.51 -24.91
CA ASP A 114 -0.25 -5.63 -23.98
C ASP A 114 -0.40 -5.23 -22.51
N ALA A 115 0.04 -4.04 -22.12
CA ALA A 115 -0.14 -3.54 -20.76
C ALA A 115 -1.62 -3.34 -20.42
N VAL A 116 -2.40 -2.83 -21.36
CA VAL A 116 -3.86 -2.69 -21.21
C VAL A 116 -4.50 -4.05 -21.00
N ARG A 117 -4.17 -5.03 -21.85
CA ARG A 117 -4.67 -6.40 -21.74
C ARG A 117 -4.29 -7.06 -20.41
N LEU A 118 -3.05 -6.88 -19.95
CA LEU A 118 -2.58 -7.40 -18.65
C LEU A 118 -3.28 -6.73 -17.48
N ALA A 119 -3.57 -5.43 -17.54
CA ALA A 119 -4.34 -4.73 -16.51
C ALA A 119 -5.80 -5.25 -16.44
N GLU A 120 -6.43 -5.52 -17.58
CA GLU A 120 -7.77 -6.13 -17.63
C GLU A 120 -7.77 -7.56 -17.08
N GLN A 121 -6.76 -8.37 -17.42
CA GLN A 121 -6.60 -9.72 -16.86
C GLN A 121 -6.39 -9.67 -15.34
N ALA A 122 -5.55 -8.77 -14.85
CA ALA A 122 -5.36 -8.55 -13.42
C ALA A 122 -6.69 -8.18 -12.71
N ALA A 123 -7.49 -7.30 -13.33
CA ALA A 123 -8.80 -6.93 -12.79
C ALA A 123 -9.80 -8.09 -12.78
N ALA A 124 -9.63 -9.11 -13.64
CA ALA A 124 -10.48 -10.30 -13.69
C ALA A 124 -10.09 -11.37 -12.68
N CYS A 125 -8.85 -11.34 -12.15
CA CYS A 125 -8.38 -12.31 -11.16
C CYS A 125 -9.19 -12.21 -9.85
N PRO A 126 -9.44 -13.34 -9.16
CA PRO A 126 -10.14 -13.35 -7.89
C PRO A 126 -9.28 -12.87 -6.72
N HIS A 127 -7.96 -12.95 -6.84
CA HIS A 127 -7.02 -12.71 -5.76
C HIS A 127 -5.89 -11.74 -6.16
N TYR A 128 -5.32 -11.09 -5.16
CA TYR A 128 -4.08 -10.33 -5.28
C TYR A 128 -3.15 -10.70 -4.13
N ASP A 129 -1.99 -11.25 -4.45
CA ASP A 129 -0.94 -11.56 -3.50
C ASP A 129 0.42 -11.20 -4.12
N PRO A 130 1.05 -10.11 -3.69
CA PRO A 130 2.37 -9.71 -4.16
C PRO A 130 3.52 -10.58 -3.61
N GLN A 131 3.21 -11.67 -2.90
CA GLN A 131 4.18 -12.60 -2.31
C GLN A 131 5.22 -11.91 -1.41
N LEU A 132 4.73 -11.02 -0.55
CA LEU A 132 5.59 -10.28 0.38
C LEU A 132 6.24 -11.22 1.40
N ASP A 133 7.48 -10.89 1.77
CA ASP A 133 8.16 -11.57 2.86
C ASP A 133 7.63 -11.09 4.23
N TYR A 134 6.77 -11.86 4.83
CA TYR A 134 6.15 -11.57 6.12
C TYR A 134 7.12 -11.76 7.32
N SER A 135 8.37 -12.20 7.07
CA SER A 135 9.41 -12.26 8.13
C SER A 135 10.13 -10.94 8.34
N LEU A 136 9.90 -9.96 7.46
CA LEU A 136 10.54 -8.65 7.52
C LEU A 136 10.11 -7.85 8.75
N SER A 137 10.98 -6.93 9.21
CA SER A 137 10.59 -5.93 10.19
C SER A 137 9.47 -5.03 9.62
N ALA A 138 8.63 -4.46 10.50
CA ALA A 138 7.47 -3.65 10.10
C ALA A 138 7.82 -2.53 9.10
N SER A 139 8.96 -1.83 9.28
CA SER A 139 9.40 -0.77 8.38
C SER A 139 9.78 -1.28 6.99
N LYS A 140 10.50 -2.40 6.91
CA LYS A 140 10.89 -3.04 5.65
C LYS A 140 9.69 -3.64 4.94
N PHE A 141 8.79 -4.27 5.69
CA PHE A 141 7.54 -4.81 5.16
C PHE A 141 6.68 -3.70 4.53
N THR A 142 6.50 -2.58 5.22
CA THR A 142 5.76 -1.43 4.69
C THR A 142 6.39 -0.86 3.43
N ALA A 143 7.72 -0.74 3.38
CA ALA A 143 8.43 -0.27 2.19
C ALA A 143 8.23 -1.21 1.00
N ALA A 144 8.39 -2.53 1.19
CA ALA A 144 8.13 -3.53 0.16
C ALA A 144 6.68 -3.51 -0.30
N TRP A 145 5.73 -3.35 0.64
CA TRP A 145 4.32 -3.26 0.31
C TRP A 145 4.01 -2.04 -0.59
N ILE A 146 4.55 -0.86 -0.28
CA ILE A 146 4.37 0.37 -1.08
C ILE A 146 4.90 0.16 -2.50
N GLU A 147 6.04 -0.49 -2.65
CA GLU A 147 6.63 -0.82 -3.95
C GLU A 147 5.68 -1.72 -4.77
N HIS A 148 5.11 -2.75 -4.16
CA HIS A 148 4.17 -3.66 -4.81
C HIS A 148 2.78 -3.06 -5.06
N ALA A 149 2.37 -2.01 -4.33
CA ALA A 149 1.12 -1.30 -4.59
C ALA A 149 1.19 -0.38 -5.84
N THR A 150 2.40 0.03 -6.24
CA THR A 150 2.61 0.91 -7.40
C THR A 150 1.99 0.37 -8.69
N PRO A 151 2.17 -0.91 -9.09
CA PRO A 151 1.56 -1.45 -10.31
C PRO A 151 0.02 -1.42 -10.33
N ILE A 152 -0.64 -1.55 -9.18
CA ILE A 152 -2.11 -1.40 -9.12
C ILE A 152 -2.51 0.03 -9.50
N ARG A 153 -1.84 1.04 -8.93
CA ARG A 153 -2.11 2.45 -9.23
C ARG A 153 -1.84 2.77 -10.69
N SER A 154 -0.75 2.25 -11.26
CA SER A 154 -0.43 2.44 -12.67
C SER A 154 -1.48 1.77 -13.58
N ALA A 155 -1.96 0.57 -13.24
CA ALA A 155 -3.02 -0.10 -13.97
C ALA A 155 -4.35 0.66 -13.92
N VAL A 156 -4.73 1.19 -12.74
CA VAL A 156 -5.94 2.03 -12.60
C VAL A 156 -5.81 3.30 -13.45
N ARG A 157 -4.65 3.95 -13.44
CA ARG A 157 -4.38 5.11 -14.29
C ARG A 157 -4.50 4.80 -15.78
N LEU A 158 -3.90 3.69 -16.21
CA LEU A 158 -3.97 3.22 -17.58
C LEU A 158 -5.42 2.97 -18.04
N LEU A 159 -6.22 2.29 -17.22
CA LEU A 159 -7.62 2.03 -17.53
C LEU A 159 -8.46 3.32 -17.53
N ASN A 160 -8.11 4.30 -16.68
CA ASN A 160 -8.74 5.62 -16.72
C ASN A 160 -8.43 6.36 -18.03
N GLN A 161 -7.18 6.34 -18.49
CA GLN A 161 -6.77 6.90 -19.78
C GLN A 161 -7.54 6.25 -20.94
N ARG A 162 -7.64 4.92 -20.94
CA ARG A 162 -8.46 4.19 -21.91
C ARG A 162 -9.94 4.59 -21.84
N THR A 163 -10.48 4.81 -20.64
CA THR A 163 -11.85 5.28 -20.46
C THR A 163 -12.07 6.64 -21.13
N MET A 164 -11.13 7.59 -20.99
CA MET A 164 -11.21 8.90 -21.63
C MET A 164 -11.27 8.79 -23.16
N ILE A 165 -10.42 7.94 -23.77
CA ILE A 165 -10.42 7.68 -25.21
C ILE A 165 -11.78 7.09 -25.64
N LEU A 166 -12.26 6.06 -24.96
CA LEU A 166 -13.51 5.39 -25.31
C LEU A 166 -14.72 6.32 -25.22
N LEU A 167 -14.75 7.19 -24.21
CA LEU A 167 -15.80 8.22 -24.09
C LEU A 167 -15.73 9.24 -25.22
N ALA A 168 -14.54 9.69 -25.62
CA ALA A 168 -14.37 10.58 -26.77
C ALA A 168 -14.84 9.95 -28.08
N GLN A 169 -14.69 8.63 -28.23
CA GLN A 169 -15.18 7.83 -29.36
C GLN A 169 -16.68 7.48 -29.28
N GLY A 170 -17.38 7.84 -28.18
CA GLY A 170 -18.78 7.48 -27.94
C GLY A 170 -19.02 6.02 -27.55
N LYS A 171 -17.97 5.26 -27.23
CA LYS A 171 -18.02 3.85 -26.83
C LYS A 171 -18.33 3.67 -25.34
N CYS A 172 -19.49 4.12 -24.91
CA CYS A 172 -19.88 4.19 -23.48
C CYS A 172 -19.88 2.82 -22.77
N ASP A 173 -20.28 1.73 -23.46
CA ASP A 173 -20.31 0.40 -22.83
C ASP A 173 -18.91 -0.15 -22.55
N GLU A 174 -17.96 0.08 -23.46
CA GLU A 174 -16.57 -0.30 -23.27
C GLU A 174 -15.94 0.55 -22.16
N ALA A 175 -16.20 1.85 -22.13
CA ALA A 175 -15.76 2.74 -21.04
C ALA A 175 -16.29 2.28 -19.67
N ALA A 176 -17.56 1.88 -19.58
CA ALA A 176 -18.12 1.29 -18.37
C ALA A 176 -17.45 -0.04 -17.99
N GLY A 177 -16.96 -0.80 -18.98
CA GLY A 177 -16.14 -2.00 -18.77
C GLY A 177 -14.82 -1.65 -18.06
N CYS A 178 -14.10 -0.64 -18.54
CA CYS A 178 -12.87 -0.15 -17.91
C CYS A 178 -13.12 0.36 -16.48
N ALA A 179 -14.21 1.10 -16.26
CA ALA A 179 -14.59 1.57 -14.92
C ALA A 179 -14.82 0.41 -13.94
N ARG A 180 -15.49 -0.65 -14.37
CA ARG A 180 -15.65 -1.87 -13.56
C ARG A 180 -14.33 -2.56 -13.27
N ALA A 181 -13.40 -2.58 -14.22
CA ALA A 181 -12.06 -3.14 -14.02
C ALA A 181 -11.26 -2.32 -12.98
N MET A 182 -11.30 -0.99 -13.04
CA MET A 182 -10.69 -0.11 -12.03
C MET A 182 -11.22 -0.39 -10.63
N LEU A 183 -12.55 -0.54 -10.46
CA LEU A 183 -13.15 -0.87 -9.16
C LEU A 183 -12.72 -2.23 -8.63
N ARG A 184 -12.49 -3.23 -9.51
CA ARG A 184 -11.97 -4.53 -9.10
C ARG A 184 -10.51 -4.44 -8.64
N LEU A 185 -9.68 -3.68 -9.35
CA LEU A 185 -8.29 -3.42 -8.93
C LEU A 185 -8.23 -2.67 -7.59
N ALA A 186 -9.09 -1.68 -7.36
CA ALA A 186 -9.18 -1.00 -6.07
C ALA A 186 -9.54 -1.97 -4.92
N ARG A 187 -10.46 -2.93 -5.15
CA ARG A 187 -10.78 -3.96 -4.17
C ARG A 187 -9.60 -4.89 -3.86
N HIS A 188 -8.72 -5.14 -4.82
CA HIS A 188 -7.48 -5.89 -4.55
C HIS A 188 -6.56 -5.16 -3.57
N ALA A 189 -6.44 -3.83 -3.69
CA ALA A 189 -5.68 -3.03 -2.74
C ALA A 189 -6.30 -3.07 -1.32
N ASP A 190 -7.63 -3.05 -1.22
CA ASP A 190 -8.37 -3.10 0.05
C ASP A 190 -8.25 -4.46 0.77
N GLN A 191 -8.07 -5.55 0.03
CA GLN A 191 -7.91 -6.89 0.62
C GLN A 191 -6.58 -7.10 1.36
N GLN A 192 -5.65 -6.15 1.29
CA GLN A 192 -4.38 -6.27 1.97
C GLN A 192 -4.50 -5.89 3.46
N PRO A 193 -3.92 -6.66 4.38
CA PRO A 193 -4.06 -6.45 5.83
C PRO A 193 -3.19 -5.29 6.35
N VAL A 194 -3.02 -4.24 5.56
CA VAL A 194 -2.16 -3.10 5.91
C VAL A 194 -2.96 -1.81 5.79
N LEU A 195 -2.94 -0.98 6.84
CA LEU A 195 -3.65 0.31 6.88
C LEU A 195 -3.34 1.19 5.64
N VAL A 196 -2.12 1.10 5.11
CA VAL A 196 -1.70 1.81 3.90
C VAL A 196 -2.44 1.31 2.66
N GLY A 197 -2.88 0.01 2.62
CA GLY A 197 -3.73 -0.53 1.56
C GLY A 197 -5.06 0.19 1.46
N TYR A 198 -5.65 0.49 2.61
CA TYR A 198 -6.86 1.28 2.72
C TYR A 198 -6.70 2.70 2.15
N LEU A 199 -5.56 3.36 2.46
CA LEU A 199 -5.25 4.71 1.93
C LEU A 199 -5.03 4.70 0.41
N VAL A 200 -4.39 3.67 -0.13
CA VAL A 200 -4.20 3.54 -1.59
C VAL A 200 -5.52 3.29 -2.30
N ALA A 201 -6.38 2.41 -1.77
CA ALA A 201 -7.72 2.17 -2.31
C ALA A 201 -8.59 3.43 -2.34
N TRP A 202 -8.42 4.32 -1.35
CA TRP A 202 -9.16 5.58 -1.24
C TRP A 202 -8.66 6.68 -2.20
N MET A 203 -7.40 6.60 -2.65
CA MET A 203 -6.78 7.56 -3.57
C MET A 203 -6.78 7.09 -5.04
N SER A 204 -7.29 5.89 -5.31
CA SER A 204 -7.42 5.32 -6.65
C SER A 204 -8.80 5.55 -7.22
#